data_14418d07ea693747995c6bd80a27621e
#
_entry.id   14418d07ea693747995c6bd80a27621e
#
_cell.length_a   1.000
_cell.length_b   1.000
_cell.length_c   1.000
_cell.angle_alpha   90.00
_cell.angle_beta   90.00
_cell.angle_gamma   90.00
#
_symmetry.space_group_name_H-M   'P 1'
#
loop_
_entity.id
_entity.type
_entity.pdbx_description
1 polymer ?
#
loop_
_entity_poly.entity_id
_entity_poly.type
_entity_poly.pdbx_seq_one_letter_code
_entity_poly.pdbx_strand_id
1 'polypeptide(L)'
;MGSEMCIRDSPGLNHVSFEMLNIDDVFMGHEILQQKKEEFDYELEWGVGRHYQGSQIFDYWRSPFKQTHEHQTDGDMLDNSVPCGHINMIENTGGMPGDAPGPSQWGPPINLETFGDKRGV
;
A
#
# COMPACT_ATOMS: atom_id res chain seq x y z
N MET A 1 7.79 5.27 -7.01
CA MET A 1 8.85 5.19 -5.98
C MET A 1 8.46 4.37 -4.77
N GLY A 2 7.21 4.26 -4.43
CA GLY A 2 6.78 3.62 -3.19
C GLY A 2 7.19 2.16 -3.02
N SER A 3 7.12 1.36 -4.06
CA SER A 3 7.40 -0.07 -3.96
C SER A 3 8.86 -0.43 -3.76
N GLU A 4 9.77 0.41 -4.19
CA GLU A 4 11.22 0.17 -4.04
C GLU A 4 11.68 0.30 -2.59
N MET A 5 10.88 0.94 -1.76
CA MET A 5 11.19 1.08 -0.34
C MET A 5 11.04 -0.23 0.41
N CYS A 6 10.38 -1.20 -0.16
CA CYS A 6 10.14 -2.49 0.47
C CYS A 6 11.19 -3.48 0.02
N ILE A 7 12.33 -3.49 0.69
CA ILE A 7 13.39 -4.47 0.44
C ILE A 7 12.97 -5.82 0.99
N ARG A 8 13.06 -6.84 0.15
CA ARG A 8 12.64 -8.19 0.50
C ARG A 8 13.79 -9.18 0.32
N ASP A 9 13.76 -10.21 1.14
CA ASP A 9 14.73 -11.31 1.03
C ASP A 9 14.43 -12.20 -0.17
N SER A 10 13.19 -12.22 -0.65
CA SER A 10 12.79 -12.99 -1.83
C SER A 10 12.67 -12.08 -3.05
N PRO A 11 13.24 -12.46 -4.19
CA PRO A 11 13.07 -11.69 -5.40
C PRO A 11 11.63 -11.74 -5.89
N GLY A 12 11.13 -10.62 -6.41
CA GLY A 12 9.79 -10.52 -6.96
C GLY A 12 9.22 -9.13 -6.85
N LEU A 13 8.26 -8.84 -7.72
CA LEU A 13 7.50 -7.60 -7.67
C LEU A 13 6.40 -7.73 -6.62
N ASN A 14 6.37 -6.81 -5.67
CA ASN A 14 5.28 -6.76 -4.69
C ASN A 14 4.03 -6.10 -5.30
N HIS A 15 4.17 -4.89 -5.76
CA HIS A 15 3.10 -4.14 -6.40
C HIS A 15 3.66 -3.00 -7.26
N VAL A 16 2.78 -2.41 -8.07
CA VAL A 16 3.06 -1.20 -8.84
C VAL A 16 2.23 -0.07 -8.27
N SER A 17 2.84 1.08 -8.05
CA SER A 17 2.18 2.25 -7.49
C SER A 17 2.08 3.37 -8.52
N PHE A 18 0.90 3.99 -8.58
CA PHE A 18 0.61 5.12 -9.45
C PHE A 18 0.27 6.33 -8.61
N GLU A 19 1.01 7.41 -8.81
CA GLU A 19 0.72 8.66 -8.13
C GLU A 19 -0.47 9.36 -8.79
N MET A 20 -1.48 9.66 -7.97
CA MET A 20 -2.66 10.40 -8.37
C MET A 20 -2.46 11.89 -8.11
N LEU A 21 -3.23 12.73 -8.79
CA LEU A 21 -3.08 14.18 -8.68
C LEU A 21 -3.38 14.67 -7.26
N ASN A 22 -4.41 14.13 -6.63
CA ASN A 22 -4.84 14.54 -5.30
C ASN A 22 -5.69 13.43 -4.63
N ILE A 23 -6.10 13.68 -3.39
CA ILE A 23 -6.90 12.73 -2.62
C ILE A 23 -8.27 12.47 -3.27
N ASP A 24 -8.87 13.46 -3.89
CA ASP A 24 -10.17 13.30 -4.56
C ASP A 24 -10.07 12.29 -5.70
N ASP A 25 -8.97 12.28 -6.43
CA ASP A 25 -8.73 11.31 -7.50
C ASP A 25 -8.58 9.90 -6.94
N VAL A 26 -7.94 9.72 -5.79
CA VAL A 26 -7.84 8.41 -5.12
C VAL A 26 -9.22 7.90 -4.75
N PHE A 27 -10.04 8.72 -4.10
CA PHE A 27 -11.41 8.35 -3.71
C PHE A 27 -12.31 8.08 -4.91
N MET A 28 -12.22 8.92 -5.94
CA MET A 28 -13.00 8.73 -7.16
C MET A 28 -12.63 7.42 -7.86
N GLY A 29 -11.33 7.13 -7.96
CA GLY A 29 -10.83 5.87 -8.50
C GLY A 29 -11.32 4.67 -7.70
N HIS A 30 -11.30 4.77 -6.38
CA HIS A 30 -11.81 3.74 -5.49
C HIS A 30 -13.29 3.43 -5.77
N GLU A 31 -14.12 4.45 -5.87
CA GLU A 31 -15.55 4.29 -6.18
C GLU A 31 -15.79 3.65 -7.54
N ILE A 32 -15.05 4.08 -8.55
CA ILE A 32 -15.15 3.52 -9.91
C ILE A 32 -14.79 2.02 -9.88
N LEU A 33 -13.70 1.66 -9.22
CA LEU A 33 -13.28 0.26 -9.13
C LEU A 33 -14.29 -0.58 -8.33
N GLN A 34 -14.88 -0.02 -7.27
CA GLN A 34 -15.94 -0.69 -6.51
C GLN A 34 -17.17 -0.98 -7.37
N GLN A 35 -17.56 -0.04 -8.21
CA GLN A 35 -18.71 -0.21 -9.11
C GLN A 35 -18.45 -1.25 -10.20
N LYS A 36 -17.18 -1.38 -10.62
CA LYS A 36 -16.81 -2.23 -11.76
C LYS A 36 -16.19 -3.57 -11.37
N LYS A 37 -16.01 -3.83 -10.07
CA LYS A 37 -15.26 -5.01 -9.62
C LYS A 37 -15.86 -6.34 -10.05
N GLU A 38 -17.17 -6.44 -10.07
CA GLU A 38 -17.86 -7.67 -10.50
C GLU A 38 -17.72 -7.91 -12.01
N GLU A 39 -17.85 -6.85 -12.80
CA GLU A 39 -17.77 -6.93 -14.26
C GLU A 39 -16.37 -7.28 -14.73
N PHE A 40 -15.34 -6.73 -14.10
CA PHE A 40 -13.94 -6.85 -14.53
C PHE A 40 -13.07 -7.73 -13.62
N ASP A 41 -13.67 -8.39 -12.63
CA ASP A 41 -12.96 -9.27 -11.70
C ASP A 41 -11.81 -8.56 -10.96
N TYR A 42 -12.09 -7.35 -10.45
CA TYR A 42 -11.18 -6.63 -9.56
C TYR A 42 -11.44 -7.01 -8.12
N GLU A 43 -10.38 -7.12 -7.34
CA GLU A 43 -10.50 -7.37 -5.90
C GLU A 43 -9.93 -6.19 -5.12
N LEU A 44 -10.71 -5.68 -4.16
CA LEU A 44 -10.18 -4.72 -3.19
C LEU A 44 -9.23 -5.46 -2.25
N GLU A 45 -7.99 -5.06 -2.24
CA GLU A 45 -6.99 -5.70 -1.40
C GLU A 45 -6.78 -4.97 -0.08
N TRP A 46 -6.66 -3.65 -0.15
CA TRP A 46 -6.54 -2.81 1.03
C TRP A 46 -7.10 -1.43 0.69
N GLY A 47 -8.26 -1.10 1.27
CA GLY A 47 -8.98 0.13 0.94
C GLY A 47 -8.26 1.39 1.38
N VAL A 48 -8.86 2.54 1.12
CA VAL A 48 -8.20 3.83 1.28
C VAL A 48 -7.75 4.06 2.72
N GLY A 49 -6.49 4.41 2.87
CA GLY A 49 -5.87 4.74 4.16
C GLY A 49 -4.66 5.64 3.97
N ARG A 50 -3.92 5.87 5.04
CA ARG A 50 -2.69 6.65 5.01
C ARG A 50 -1.56 5.87 5.70
N HIS A 51 -0.45 5.70 5.01
CA HIS A 51 0.73 5.05 5.59
C HIS A 51 1.37 5.90 6.68
N TYR A 52 2.06 5.24 7.62
CA TYR A 52 3.03 5.90 8.48
C TYR A 52 4.31 6.20 7.71
N GLN A 53 4.87 5.20 7.04
CA GLN A 53 6.06 5.40 6.22
C GLN A 53 5.69 6.11 4.94
N GLY A 54 6.36 7.24 4.66
CA GLY A 54 6.13 8.01 3.45
C GLY A 54 4.85 8.84 3.46
N SER A 55 3.96 8.64 4.43
CA SER A 55 2.71 9.40 4.62
C SER A 55 1.73 9.33 3.46
N GLN A 56 1.93 8.46 2.47
CA GLN A 56 1.04 8.39 1.32
C GLN A 56 -0.37 7.97 1.73
N ILE A 57 -1.34 8.60 1.11
CA ILE A 57 -2.70 8.09 1.05
C ILE A 57 -2.70 7.00 -0.03
N PHE A 58 -3.22 5.85 0.28
CA PHE A 58 -3.15 4.66 -0.56
C PHE A 58 -4.52 4.04 -0.84
N ASP A 59 -4.59 3.26 -1.90
CA ASP A 59 -5.71 2.39 -2.24
C ASP A 59 -5.17 1.22 -3.07
N TYR A 60 -5.26 0.00 -2.53
CA TYR A 60 -4.68 -1.19 -3.15
C TYR A 60 -5.75 -2.08 -3.75
N TRP A 61 -5.58 -2.40 -5.01
CA TRP A 61 -6.47 -3.27 -5.77
C TRP A 61 -5.70 -4.39 -6.44
N ARG A 62 -6.33 -5.53 -6.56
CA ARG A 62 -5.79 -6.67 -7.29
C ARG A 62 -6.48 -6.79 -8.64
N SER A 63 -5.68 -6.92 -9.70
CA SER A 63 -6.16 -7.13 -11.05
C SER A 63 -6.69 -8.56 -11.25
N PRO A 64 -7.40 -8.85 -12.36
CA PRO A 64 -7.79 -10.23 -12.70
C PRO A 64 -6.62 -11.20 -12.79
N PHE A 65 -5.42 -10.69 -13.06
CA PHE A 65 -4.19 -11.48 -13.13
C PHE A 65 -3.50 -11.62 -11.77
N LYS A 66 -4.17 -11.21 -10.69
CA LYS A 66 -3.69 -11.30 -9.31
C LYS A 66 -2.48 -10.41 -9.01
N GLN A 67 -2.26 -9.40 -9.81
CA GLN A 67 -1.24 -8.38 -9.56
C GLN A 67 -1.82 -7.24 -8.75
N THR A 68 -1.06 -6.78 -7.77
CA THR A 68 -1.48 -5.66 -6.93
C THR A 68 -1.06 -4.34 -7.56
N HIS A 69 -2.01 -3.41 -7.61
CA HIS A 69 -1.80 -2.04 -8.03
C HIS A 69 -2.20 -1.11 -6.89
N GLU A 70 -1.40 -0.10 -6.66
CA GLU A 70 -1.65 0.93 -5.67
C GLU A 70 -1.91 2.26 -6.36
N HIS A 71 -2.98 2.96 -5.98
CA HIS A 71 -3.12 4.38 -6.24
C HIS A 71 -2.69 5.13 -4.99
N GLN A 72 -1.85 6.14 -5.15
CA GLN A 72 -1.32 6.87 -3.99
C GLN A 72 -1.24 8.35 -4.27
N THR A 73 -1.25 9.16 -3.23
CA THR A 73 -1.06 10.61 -3.31
C THR A 73 -0.54 11.16 -1.98
N ASP A 74 -0.12 12.40 -2.00
CA ASP A 74 0.25 13.17 -0.81
C ASP A 74 1.37 12.51 0.01
N GLY A 75 2.35 11.94 -0.69
CA GLY A 75 3.52 11.36 -0.05
C GLY A 75 4.54 12.39 0.40
N ASP A 76 5.41 11.98 1.32
CA ASP A 76 6.52 12.81 1.78
C ASP A 76 7.49 13.12 0.63
N MET A 77 7.98 14.34 0.61
CA MET A 77 9.07 14.74 -0.26
C MET A 77 10.39 14.52 0.48
N LEU A 78 11.20 13.61 -0.03
CA LEU A 78 12.44 13.20 0.63
C LEU A 78 13.66 13.57 -0.22
N ASP A 79 14.71 14.01 0.45
CA ASP A 79 16.02 14.21 -0.14
C ASP A 79 17.12 13.81 0.86
N ASN A 80 18.37 14.04 0.51
CA ASN A 80 19.51 13.65 1.34
C ASN A 80 19.60 14.40 2.68
N SER A 81 18.79 15.46 2.86
CA SER A 81 18.75 16.21 4.14
C SER A 81 17.84 15.55 5.18
N VAL A 82 16.98 14.65 4.74
CA VAL A 82 16.03 13.96 5.64
C VAL A 82 16.75 12.78 6.32
N PRO A 83 16.77 12.73 7.65
CA PRO A 83 17.39 11.60 8.35
C PRO A 83 16.74 10.26 8.00
N CYS A 84 17.57 9.25 7.83
CA CYS A 84 17.08 7.90 7.59
C CYS A 84 16.49 7.31 8.88
N GLY A 85 15.25 6.85 8.78
CA GLY A 85 14.60 6.12 9.86
C GLY A 85 14.89 4.62 9.77
N HIS A 86 14.84 3.96 10.91
CA HIS A 86 15.03 2.52 11.00
C HIS A 86 13.82 1.89 11.68
N ILE A 87 13.22 0.91 11.04
CA ILE A 87 12.08 0.17 11.58
C ILE A 87 12.39 -1.31 11.53
N ASN A 88 12.19 -1.98 12.66
CA ASN A 88 12.29 -3.43 12.69
C ASN A 88 11.02 -4.03 12.08
N MET A 89 11.12 -4.52 10.87
CA MET A 89 9.97 -5.06 10.14
C MET A 89 9.37 -6.29 10.81
N ILE A 90 10.15 -7.05 11.55
CA ILE A 90 9.64 -8.22 12.27
C ILE A 90 8.70 -7.78 13.38
N GLU A 91 9.03 -6.71 14.09
CA GLU A 91 8.21 -6.17 15.16
C GLU A 91 7.03 -5.37 14.66
N ASN A 92 7.11 -4.86 13.42
CA ASN A 92 6.09 -4.00 12.83
C ASN A 92 5.19 -4.69 11.81
N THR A 93 5.32 -5.99 11.61
CA THR A 93 4.44 -6.72 10.70
C THR A 93 3.13 -7.08 11.39
N GLY A 94 2.13 -6.26 11.21
CA GLY A 94 0.74 -6.57 11.55
C GLY A 94 0.38 -6.74 13.02
N GLY A 95 1.31 -7.09 13.83
CA GLY A 95 1.13 -7.08 15.28
C GLY A 95 1.79 -5.83 15.82
N MET A 96 1.08 -5.01 16.51
CA MET A 96 1.57 -3.72 16.99
C MET A 96 1.95 -3.79 18.46
N PRO A 97 3.08 -4.39 18.82
CA PRO A 97 3.49 -4.40 20.21
C PRO A 97 4.03 -3.03 20.61
N GLY A 98 3.51 -2.54 21.70
CA GLY A 98 3.99 -1.31 22.31
C GLY A 98 3.75 -0.07 21.44
N ASP A 99 4.76 0.77 21.33
CA ASP A 99 4.68 2.08 20.68
C ASP A 99 5.03 2.05 19.19
N ALA A 100 5.20 0.87 18.61
CA ALA A 100 5.54 0.75 17.19
C ALA A 100 4.36 1.22 16.32
N PRO A 101 4.59 2.10 15.34
CA PRO A 101 3.53 2.51 14.44
C PRO A 101 3.08 1.36 13.56
N GLY A 102 1.77 1.29 13.30
CA GLY A 102 1.20 0.32 12.38
C GLY A 102 1.55 0.58 10.91
N PRO A 103 1.04 -0.25 10.01
CA PRO A 103 1.23 -0.03 8.59
C PRO A 103 0.47 1.19 8.09
N SER A 104 -0.49 1.68 8.85
CA SER A 104 -1.28 2.86 8.48
C SER A 104 -1.62 3.72 9.69
N GLN A 105 -1.72 5.02 9.46
CA GLN A 105 -2.20 6.00 10.45
C GLN A 105 -3.71 5.89 10.63
N TRP A 106 -4.41 5.66 9.56
CA TRP A 106 -5.85 5.44 9.50
C TRP A 106 -6.19 4.64 8.25
N GLY A 107 -7.38 4.08 8.26
CA GLY A 107 -7.88 3.24 7.17
C GLY A 107 -8.25 1.84 7.66
N PRO A 108 -8.70 0.98 6.76
CA PRO A 108 -9.06 -0.38 7.11
C PRO A 108 -7.84 -1.20 7.52
N PRO A 109 -8.01 -2.26 8.33
CA PRO A 109 -6.92 -3.13 8.68
C PRO A 109 -6.38 -3.88 7.46
N ILE A 110 -5.07 -4.11 7.47
CA ILE A 110 -4.44 -4.91 6.43
C ILE A 110 -4.64 -6.40 6.72
N ASN A 111 -4.94 -7.16 5.68
CA ASN A 111 -4.90 -8.61 5.76
C ASN A 111 -3.53 -9.10 5.30
N LEU A 112 -2.67 -9.42 6.24
CA LEU A 112 -1.30 -9.82 5.95
C LEU A 112 -1.20 -11.17 5.24
N GLU A 113 -2.17 -12.05 5.43
CA GLU A 113 -2.18 -13.33 4.75
C GLU A 113 -2.33 -13.17 3.25
N THR A 114 -3.23 -12.29 2.83
CA THR A 114 -3.46 -12.05 1.40
C THR A 114 -2.51 -11.01 0.83
N PHE A 115 -2.22 -9.94 1.57
CA PHE A 115 -1.36 -8.86 1.08
C PHE A 115 0.12 -9.29 0.98
N GLY A 116 0.58 -10.08 1.92
CA GLY A 116 1.98 -10.52 1.96
C GLY A 116 2.32 -11.64 0.99
N ASP A 117 1.33 -12.42 0.55
CA ASP A 117 1.57 -13.59 -0.28
C ASP A 117 1.46 -13.27 -1.77
N LYS A 118 2.45 -12.59 -2.27
CA LYS A 118 2.57 -12.26 -3.70
C LYS A 118 3.55 -13.17 -4.44
N ARG A 119 4.13 -14.12 -3.73
CA ARG A 119 5.14 -15.01 -4.30
C ARG A 119 4.51 -16.02 -5.24
N GLY A 120 5.13 -16.22 -6.38
CA GLY A 120 4.64 -17.18 -7.37
C GLY A 120 3.57 -16.66 -8.31
N VAL A 121 3.33 -15.37 -8.25
CA VAL A 121 2.41 -14.71 -9.16
C VAL A 121 3.17 -14.15 -10.36
#